data_2a6e930ca90edbdce6477ea88a52efd4
#
_entry.id   2a6e930ca90edbdce6477ea88a52efd4
#
_cell.length_a   1.000
_cell.length_b   1.000
_cell.length_c   1.000
_cell.angle_alpha   90.00
_cell.angle_beta   90.00
_cell.angle_gamma   90.00
#
_symmetry.space_group_name_H-M   'P 1'
#
loop_
_entity.id
_entity.type
_entity.pdbx_description
1 polymer ?
#
loop_
_entity_poly.entity_id
_entity_poly.type
_entity_poly.pdbx_seq_one_letter_code
_entity_poly.pdbx_strand_id
1 'polypeptide(L)'
;MSEGKNKKMNVKQISERLNKENVKKGFEYIRRNGVSRFWTLAKAKAFPAGKSYKEWYEEHCPTKEELMRQREVEFSVQPLISIVVPTYQTPIPFLKDMIDSVRKQSYEKWELCIADGSLNGDENDTKVIRVREELNRYSMEDKRIKVVYLEENQGIAENTNQALALATGEYIGLFDHDDMLTPDALYEIVKAINDYDYDVLYTDEDKISEDSHDYKKPVF
;
A
#
# COMPACT_ATOMS: atom_id res chain seq x y z
N MET A 1 -6.15 -36.84 5.79
CA MET A 1 -7.16 -36.56 6.82
C MET A 1 -6.45 -35.87 7.96
N SER A 2 -6.46 -34.57 8.03
CA SER A 2 -5.90 -33.78 9.12
C SER A 2 -7.04 -32.91 9.65
N GLU A 3 -7.46 -33.26 10.87
CA GLU A 3 -8.56 -32.61 11.58
C GLU A 3 -8.16 -31.17 11.92
N GLY A 4 -8.92 -30.22 11.37
CA GLY A 4 -8.84 -28.80 11.74
C GLY A 4 -9.20 -28.63 13.22
N LYS A 5 -8.20 -28.39 14.07
CA LYS A 5 -8.43 -28.00 15.46
C LYS A 5 -9.08 -26.62 15.51
N ASN A 6 -10.40 -26.59 15.70
CA ASN A 6 -11.16 -25.42 16.07
C ASN A 6 -10.56 -24.82 17.37
N LYS A 7 -9.75 -23.77 17.28
CA LYS A 7 -9.22 -23.04 18.41
C LYS A 7 -10.37 -22.25 19.05
N LYS A 8 -11.05 -22.84 20.05
CA LYS A 8 -12.00 -22.11 20.91
C LYS A 8 -11.24 -21.00 21.63
N MET A 9 -11.70 -19.79 21.50
CA MET A 9 -11.17 -18.61 22.18
C MET A 9 -11.23 -18.83 23.71
N ASN A 10 -10.11 -18.61 24.41
CA ASN A 10 -10.01 -18.82 25.85
C ASN A 10 -10.81 -17.74 26.59
N VAL A 11 -11.48 -18.11 27.69
CA VAL A 11 -12.28 -17.20 28.54
C VAL A 11 -11.52 -15.94 28.96
N LYS A 12 -10.21 -16.04 29.13
CA LYS A 12 -9.32 -14.91 29.45
C LYS A 12 -9.24 -13.88 28.29
N GLN A 13 -9.21 -14.34 27.04
CA GLN A 13 -9.23 -13.47 25.86
C GLN A 13 -10.59 -12.78 25.65
N ILE A 14 -11.67 -13.41 26.10
CA ILE A 14 -13.03 -12.83 26.07
C ILE A 14 -13.14 -11.73 27.14
N SER A 15 -12.60 -11.94 28.34
CA SER A 15 -12.66 -10.95 29.43
C SER A 15 -11.81 -9.70 29.16
N GLU A 16 -10.66 -9.85 28.51
CA GLU A 16 -9.79 -8.73 28.10
C GLU A 16 -10.43 -7.85 27.02
N ARG A 17 -11.31 -8.42 26.17
CA ARG A 17 -12.06 -7.68 25.16
C ARG A 17 -13.33 -7.01 25.67
N LEU A 18 -13.84 -7.40 26.84
CA LEU A 18 -15.00 -6.81 27.49
C LEU A 18 -14.63 -5.62 28.40
N ASN A 19 -13.79 -4.71 27.91
CA ASN A 19 -13.54 -3.47 28.62
C ASN A 19 -14.69 -2.47 28.40
N LYS A 20 -14.81 -1.45 29.33
CA LYS A 20 -15.91 -0.46 29.29
C LYS A 20 -15.99 0.28 27.93
N GLU A 21 -14.86 0.49 27.27
CA GLU A 21 -14.78 1.18 26.00
C GLU A 21 -15.34 0.34 24.85
N ASN A 22 -15.01 -0.95 24.79
CA ASN A 22 -15.54 -1.86 23.78
C ASN A 22 -17.03 -2.11 23.94
N VAL A 23 -17.52 -2.17 25.17
CA VAL A 23 -18.96 -2.26 25.47
C VAL A 23 -19.68 -1.00 24.99
N LYS A 24 -19.12 0.20 25.22
CA LYS A 24 -19.69 1.47 24.74
C LYS A 24 -19.73 1.51 23.20
N LYS A 25 -18.63 1.15 22.53
CA LYS A 25 -18.57 1.05 21.07
C LYS A 25 -19.59 0.05 20.52
N GLY A 26 -19.78 -1.09 21.19
CA GLY A 26 -20.81 -2.09 20.83
C GLY A 26 -22.23 -1.52 20.93
N PHE A 27 -22.54 -0.76 21.98
CA PHE A 27 -23.84 -0.11 22.14
C PHE A 27 -24.10 0.97 21.08
N GLU A 28 -23.10 1.80 20.78
CA GLU A 28 -23.18 2.82 19.73
C GLU A 28 -23.38 2.18 18.34
N TYR A 29 -22.71 1.07 18.08
CA TYR A 29 -22.89 0.32 16.83
C TYR A 29 -24.30 -0.26 16.71
N ILE A 30 -24.83 -0.87 17.79
CA ILE A 30 -26.22 -1.38 17.83
C ILE A 30 -27.23 -0.28 17.55
N ARG A 31 -27.03 0.88 18.16
CA ARG A 31 -27.92 2.04 17.98
C ARG A 31 -27.94 2.56 16.54
N ARG A 32 -26.80 2.49 15.84
CA ARG A 32 -26.69 2.97 14.44
C ARG A 32 -27.08 1.95 13.39
N ASN A 33 -26.79 0.68 13.64
CA ASN A 33 -26.86 -0.37 12.62
C ASN A 33 -27.86 -1.50 12.97
N GLY A 34 -28.43 -1.48 14.14
CA GLY A 34 -29.39 -2.51 14.62
C GLY A 34 -28.73 -3.75 15.22
N VAL A 35 -29.50 -4.46 16.04
CA VAL A 35 -29.05 -5.66 16.78
C VAL A 35 -28.65 -6.81 15.85
N SER A 36 -29.34 -6.98 14.73
CA SER A 36 -29.07 -8.06 13.76
C SER A 36 -27.66 -7.94 13.17
N ARG A 37 -27.28 -6.74 12.69
CA ARG A 37 -25.94 -6.49 12.16
C ARG A 37 -24.85 -6.62 13.21
N PHE A 38 -25.11 -6.19 14.45
CA PHE A 38 -24.19 -6.41 15.55
C PHE A 38 -23.91 -7.89 15.79
N TRP A 39 -24.96 -8.73 15.86
CA TRP A 39 -24.81 -10.16 16.05
C TRP A 39 -24.11 -10.86 14.89
N THR A 40 -24.33 -10.44 13.65
CA THR A 40 -23.61 -10.95 12.49
C THR A 40 -22.11 -10.66 12.59
N LEU A 41 -21.71 -9.42 12.94
CA LEU A 41 -20.33 -9.06 13.17
C LEU A 41 -19.73 -9.73 14.42
N ALA A 42 -20.48 -9.83 15.51
CA ALA A 42 -20.01 -10.51 16.71
C ALA A 42 -19.78 -12.00 16.46
N LYS A 43 -20.66 -12.66 15.71
CA LYS A 43 -20.49 -14.06 15.29
C LYS A 43 -19.27 -14.20 14.37
N ALA A 44 -19.09 -13.34 13.36
CA ALA A 44 -17.95 -13.38 12.46
C ALA A 44 -16.60 -13.17 13.20
N LYS A 45 -16.58 -12.30 14.25
CA LYS A 45 -15.40 -12.11 15.09
C LYS A 45 -15.16 -13.22 16.12
N ALA A 46 -16.24 -13.85 16.64
CA ALA A 46 -16.13 -14.91 17.64
C ALA A 46 -15.87 -16.29 17.01
N PHE A 47 -16.35 -16.50 15.81
CA PHE A 47 -16.20 -17.73 15.05
C PHE A 47 -15.78 -17.40 13.63
N PRO A 48 -14.51 -17.04 13.41
CA PRO A 48 -14.01 -16.85 12.04
C PRO A 48 -14.13 -18.18 11.31
N ALA A 49 -15.08 -18.24 10.39
CA ALA A 49 -15.24 -19.37 9.49
C ALA A 49 -14.18 -19.24 8.41
N GLY A 50 -13.08 -20.00 8.50
CA GLY A 50 -12.06 -20.02 7.47
C GLY A 50 -10.65 -19.68 7.99
N LYS A 51 -9.70 -19.62 7.06
CA LYS A 51 -8.32 -19.21 7.28
C LYS A 51 -8.27 -17.76 7.77
N SER A 52 -7.30 -17.43 8.61
CA SER A 52 -7.02 -16.03 8.97
C SER A 52 -6.63 -15.26 7.70
N TYR A 53 -6.84 -13.93 7.71
CA TYR A 53 -6.44 -13.12 6.55
C TYR A 53 -4.94 -13.25 6.26
N LYS A 54 -4.12 -13.38 7.28
CA LYS A 54 -2.68 -13.62 7.14
C LYS A 54 -2.39 -14.92 6.40
N GLU A 55 -3.05 -16.03 6.78
CA GLU A 55 -2.88 -17.32 6.09
C GLU A 55 -3.37 -17.24 4.63
N TRP A 56 -4.48 -16.52 4.39
CA TRP A 56 -4.97 -16.27 3.04
C TRP A 56 -3.96 -15.46 2.22
N TYR A 57 -3.43 -14.38 2.77
CA TYR A 57 -2.44 -13.52 2.11
C TYR A 57 -1.15 -14.31 1.77
N GLU A 58 -0.62 -15.08 2.74
CA GLU A 58 0.58 -15.91 2.53
C GLU A 58 0.39 -16.95 1.41
N GLU A 59 -0.84 -17.44 1.20
CA GLU A 59 -1.15 -18.39 0.13
C GLU A 59 -1.37 -17.73 -1.25
N HIS A 60 -1.75 -16.45 -1.27
CA HIS A 60 -2.05 -15.73 -2.52
C HIS A 60 -0.96 -14.75 -2.91
N CYS A 61 0.00 -14.49 -2.03
CA CYS A 61 1.16 -13.69 -2.35
C CYS A 61 2.05 -14.45 -3.34
N PRO A 62 2.54 -13.80 -4.42
CA PRO A 62 3.35 -14.48 -5.41
C PRO A 62 4.65 -15.02 -4.79
N THR A 63 4.99 -16.25 -5.12
CA THR A 63 6.27 -16.86 -4.74
C THR A 63 7.42 -16.23 -5.53
N LYS A 64 8.65 -16.42 -5.06
CA LYS A 64 9.83 -15.93 -5.78
C LYS A 64 9.93 -16.52 -7.20
N GLU A 65 9.54 -17.79 -7.36
CA GLU A 65 9.51 -18.50 -8.63
C GLU A 65 8.43 -17.92 -9.57
N GLU A 66 7.31 -17.50 -9.04
CA GLU A 66 6.26 -16.81 -9.80
C GLU A 66 6.71 -15.43 -10.25
N LEU A 67 7.33 -14.64 -9.36
CA LEU A 67 7.88 -13.33 -9.71
C LEU A 67 8.97 -13.44 -10.78
N MET A 68 9.81 -14.48 -10.76
CA MET A 68 10.79 -14.74 -11.83
C MET A 68 10.10 -15.03 -13.15
N ARG A 69 9.07 -15.89 -13.15
CA ARG A 69 8.28 -16.19 -14.36
C ARG A 69 7.56 -14.96 -14.91
N GLN A 70 7.02 -14.10 -14.04
CA GLN A 70 6.36 -12.86 -14.45
C GLN A 70 7.32 -11.93 -15.19
N ARG A 71 8.59 -11.87 -14.81
CA ARG A 71 9.61 -11.08 -15.53
C ARG A 71 9.93 -11.57 -16.94
N GLU A 72 9.70 -12.85 -17.18
CA GLU A 72 9.92 -13.47 -18.49
C GLU A 72 8.70 -13.38 -19.42
N VAL A 73 7.55 -12.87 -18.91
CA VAL A 73 6.33 -12.75 -19.72
C VAL A 73 6.45 -11.59 -20.71
N GLU A 74 6.34 -11.90 -21.98
CA GLU A 74 6.24 -10.90 -23.05
C GLU A 74 4.76 -10.57 -23.32
N PHE A 75 4.31 -9.42 -22.82
CA PHE A 75 2.99 -8.90 -23.14
C PHE A 75 2.95 -8.29 -24.54
N SER A 76 1.79 -8.37 -25.21
CA SER A 76 1.58 -7.74 -26.52
C SER A 76 1.69 -6.22 -26.45
N VAL A 77 1.18 -5.64 -25.37
CA VAL A 77 1.30 -4.21 -25.03
C VAL A 77 2.11 -4.12 -23.74
N GLN A 78 3.21 -3.36 -23.79
CA GLN A 78 4.13 -3.22 -22.65
C GLN A 78 4.35 -1.73 -22.36
N PRO A 79 3.34 -1.05 -21.77
CA PRO A 79 3.39 0.39 -21.54
C PRO A 79 4.42 0.76 -20.46
N LEU A 80 5.00 1.95 -20.59
CA LEU A 80 5.70 2.58 -19.47
C LEU A 80 4.66 3.11 -18.48
N ILE A 81 4.78 2.71 -17.22
CA ILE A 81 3.91 3.17 -16.14
C ILE A 81 4.66 4.22 -15.32
N SER A 82 4.16 5.45 -15.26
CA SER A 82 4.68 6.49 -14.40
C SER A 82 3.96 6.47 -13.06
N ILE A 83 4.67 6.11 -12.00
CA ILE A 83 4.17 6.15 -10.63
C ILE A 83 4.45 7.54 -10.08
N VAL A 84 3.40 8.28 -9.70
CA VAL A 84 3.44 9.69 -9.31
C VAL A 84 3.21 9.80 -7.81
N VAL A 85 4.17 10.35 -7.09
CA VAL A 85 4.19 10.41 -5.62
C VAL A 85 4.50 11.83 -5.14
N PRO A 86 3.55 12.53 -4.51
CA PRO A 86 3.85 13.73 -3.74
C PRO A 86 4.42 13.34 -2.37
N THR A 87 5.52 13.95 -1.93
CA THR A 87 6.08 13.73 -0.60
C THR A 87 6.12 15.04 0.20
N TYR A 88 5.86 14.94 1.49
CA TYR A 88 5.97 16.05 2.44
C TYR A 88 6.33 15.55 3.83
N GLN A 89 7.53 15.87 4.30
CA GLN A 89 8.05 15.47 5.61
C GLN A 89 7.88 13.96 5.90
N THR A 90 8.00 13.14 4.87
CA THR A 90 7.81 11.69 4.96
C THR A 90 8.84 11.07 5.88
N PRO A 91 8.45 10.28 6.88
CA PRO A 91 9.40 9.54 7.70
C PRO A 91 10.27 8.62 6.83
N ILE A 92 11.58 8.62 7.07
CA ILE A 92 12.55 7.86 6.27
C ILE A 92 12.20 6.37 6.12
N PRO A 93 11.72 5.64 7.15
CA PRO A 93 11.32 4.25 6.96
C PRO A 93 10.22 4.09 5.90
N PHE A 94 9.15 4.89 5.96
CA PHE A 94 8.06 4.83 4.99
C PHE A 94 8.52 5.21 3.57
N LEU A 95 9.33 6.26 3.45
CA LEU A 95 9.93 6.65 2.17
C LEU A 95 10.71 5.49 1.55
N LYS A 96 11.51 4.77 2.34
CA LYS A 96 12.26 3.61 1.89
C LYS A 96 11.35 2.45 1.49
N ASP A 97 10.39 2.11 2.33
CA ASP A 97 9.46 1.02 2.08
C ASP A 97 8.66 1.27 0.80
N MET A 98 8.19 2.49 0.60
CA MET A 98 7.50 2.94 -0.63
C MET A 98 8.39 2.76 -1.85
N ILE A 99 9.59 3.36 -1.88
CA ILE A 99 10.51 3.28 -3.04
C ILE A 99 10.95 1.84 -3.31
N ASP A 100 11.30 1.11 -2.27
CA ASP A 100 11.74 -0.29 -2.39
C ASP A 100 10.63 -1.21 -2.88
N SER A 101 9.35 -0.93 -2.55
CA SER A 101 8.21 -1.67 -3.08
C SER A 101 8.06 -1.51 -4.59
N VAL A 102 8.30 -0.30 -5.11
CA VAL A 102 8.32 -0.03 -6.56
C VAL A 102 9.52 -0.70 -7.23
N ARG A 103 10.72 -0.63 -6.63
CA ARG A 103 11.92 -1.27 -7.19
C ARG A 103 11.82 -2.80 -7.26
N LYS A 104 10.99 -3.41 -6.41
CA LYS A 104 10.78 -4.87 -6.34
C LYS A 104 9.75 -5.39 -7.33
N GLN A 105 9.10 -4.54 -8.11
CA GLN A 105 8.09 -4.94 -9.08
C GLN A 105 8.62 -5.98 -10.07
N SER A 106 7.80 -6.99 -10.38
CA SER A 106 8.11 -7.99 -11.39
C SER A 106 8.02 -7.44 -12.81
N TYR A 107 7.16 -6.47 -13.06
CA TYR A 107 7.14 -5.70 -14.31
C TYR A 107 8.14 -4.55 -14.24
N GLU A 108 9.06 -4.45 -15.21
CA GLU A 108 10.23 -3.57 -15.10
C GLU A 108 10.09 -2.23 -15.85
N LYS A 109 9.07 -2.07 -16.71
CA LYS A 109 8.85 -0.83 -17.48
C LYS A 109 8.03 0.16 -16.66
N TRP A 110 8.67 0.73 -15.67
CA TRP A 110 8.11 1.78 -14.83
C TRP A 110 9.11 2.91 -14.62
N GLU A 111 8.60 4.06 -14.25
CA GLU A 111 9.35 5.17 -13.68
C GLU A 111 8.64 5.67 -12.42
N LEU A 112 9.42 6.17 -11.47
CA LEU A 112 8.92 6.74 -10.21
C LEU A 112 9.19 8.23 -10.20
N CYS A 113 8.12 9.02 -10.25
CA CYS A 113 8.14 10.48 -10.32
C CYS A 113 7.77 11.06 -8.95
N ILE A 114 8.73 11.62 -8.24
CA ILE A 114 8.54 12.13 -6.88
C ILE A 114 8.66 13.66 -6.88
N ALA A 115 7.69 14.34 -6.27
CA ALA A 115 7.77 15.77 -5.95
C ALA A 115 7.85 15.96 -4.44
N ASP A 116 9.00 16.43 -3.96
CA ASP A 116 9.24 16.66 -2.54
C ASP A 116 9.01 18.10 -2.14
N GLY A 117 7.93 18.35 -1.41
CA GLY A 117 7.56 19.64 -0.83
C GLY A 117 8.03 19.83 0.63
N SER A 118 9.01 19.04 1.09
CA SER A 118 9.45 19.07 2.48
C SER A 118 10.16 20.35 2.88
N LEU A 119 10.71 21.11 1.90
CA LEU A 119 11.33 22.40 2.15
C LEU A 119 10.26 23.45 2.47
N ASN A 120 9.98 23.67 3.69
CA ASN A 120 9.00 24.68 4.11
C ASN A 120 9.72 25.97 4.55
N GLY A 121 10.64 26.45 3.71
CA GLY A 121 11.41 27.68 3.92
C GLY A 121 12.62 27.52 4.86
N ASP A 122 12.89 26.36 5.42
CA ASP A 122 14.07 26.09 6.26
C ASP A 122 14.97 25.00 5.64
N GLU A 123 15.98 25.45 4.92
CA GLU A 123 16.99 24.56 4.30
C GLU A 123 17.87 23.84 5.33
N ASN A 124 17.89 24.30 6.59
CA ASN A 124 18.70 23.72 7.65
C ASN A 124 17.93 22.72 8.51
N ASP A 125 16.64 22.47 8.22
CA ASP A 125 15.90 21.43 8.91
C ASP A 125 16.54 20.06 8.64
N THR A 126 17.02 19.42 9.70
CA THR A 126 17.68 18.11 9.62
C THR A 126 16.81 17.02 9.04
N LYS A 127 15.48 17.12 9.15
CA LYS A 127 14.54 16.17 8.55
C LYS A 127 14.50 16.36 7.03
N VAL A 128 14.42 17.61 6.57
CA VAL A 128 14.46 17.95 5.14
C VAL A 128 15.75 17.46 4.50
N ILE A 129 16.89 17.75 5.14
CA ILE A 129 18.20 17.30 4.66
C ILE A 129 18.22 15.78 4.49
N ARG A 130 17.78 15.01 5.50
CA ARG A 130 17.78 13.55 5.44
C ARG A 130 16.86 12.99 4.35
N VAL A 131 15.67 13.57 4.17
CA VAL A 131 14.76 13.16 3.09
C VAL A 131 15.42 13.38 1.72
N ARG A 132 16.01 14.56 1.50
CA ARG A 132 16.72 14.89 0.26
C ARG A 132 17.93 14.00 0.01
N GLU A 133 18.74 13.75 1.03
CA GLU A 133 19.88 12.81 0.93
C GLU A 133 19.42 11.42 0.49
N GLU A 134 18.34 10.91 1.09
CA GLU A 134 17.79 9.60 0.75
C GLU A 134 17.22 9.57 -0.67
N LEU A 135 16.44 10.57 -1.07
CA LEU A 135 15.90 10.69 -2.43
C LEU A 135 17.01 10.81 -3.48
N ASN A 136 18.04 11.61 -3.19
CA ASN A 136 19.23 11.73 -4.07
C ASN A 136 19.94 10.39 -4.21
N ARG A 137 20.13 9.65 -3.13
CA ARG A 137 20.75 8.32 -3.17
C ARG A 137 19.97 7.40 -4.11
N TYR A 138 18.64 7.28 -3.95
CA TYR A 138 17.82 6.44 -4.80
C TYR A 138 17.83 6.85 -6.27
N SER A 139 17.77 8.15 -6.58
CA SER A 139 17.80 8.64 -7.96
C SER A 139 19.16 8.45 -8.64
N MET A 140 20.25 8.40 -7.86
CA MET A 140 21.59 8.05 -8.36
C MET A 140 21.73 6.55 -8.63
N GLU A 141 21.16 5.71 -7.76
CA GLU A 141 21.20 4.25 -7.88
C GLU A 141 20.32 3.73 -9.01
N ASP A 142 19.14 4.33 -9.22
CA ASP A 142 18.18 3.88 -10.24
C ASP A 142 17.67 5.07 -11.07
N LYS A 143 18.01 5.10 -12.34
CA LYS A 143 17.66 6.18 -13.27
C LYS A 143 16.18 6.28 -13.61
N ARG A 144 15.40 5.27 -13.26
CA ARG A 144 13.93 5.30 -13.39
C ARG A 144 13.28 6.16 -12.29
N ILE A 145 14.03 6.53 -11.24
CA ILE A 145 13.55 7.38 -10.14
C ILE A 145 13.91 8.83 -10.46
N LYS A 146 12.89 9.64 -10.66
CA LYS A 146 12.98 11.07 -10.98
C LYS A 146 12.46 11.86 -9.78
N VAL A 147 13.19 12.89 -9.36
CA VAL A 147 12.83 13.70 -8.20
C VAL A 147 12.84 15.17 -8.58
N VAL A 148 11.82 15.91 -8.19
CA VAL A 148 11.81 17.38 -8.18
C VAL A 148 11.65 17.86 -6.74
N TYR A 149 12.46 18.83 -6.35
CA TYR A 149 12.41 19.46 -5.03
C TYR A 149 11.68 20.80 -5.14
N LEU A 150 10.57 20.91 -4.41
CA LEU A 150 9.77 22.13 -4.42
C LEU A 150 10.33 23.13 -3.38
N GLU A 151 10.20 24.43 -3.66
CA GLU A 151 10.62 25.51 -2.74
C GLU A 151 9.67 25.60 -1.54
N GLU A 152 8.37 25.28 -1.76
CA GLU A 152 7.34 25.28 -0.73
C GLU A 152 6.33 24.14 -0.95
N ASN A 153 5.66 23.75 0.11
CA ASN A 153 4.55 22.80 0.02
C ASN A 153 3.28 23.50 -0.44
N GLN A 154 2.81 23.18 -1.63
CA GLN A 154 1.59 23.73 -2.23
C GLN A 154 0.35 22.83 -2.00
N GLY A 155 0.48 21.81 -1.16
CA GLY A 155 -0.55 20.83 -0.88
C GLY A 155 -0.54 19.64 -1.84
N ILE A 156 -1.31 18.62 -1.49
CA ILE A 156 -1.26 17.30 -2.17
C ILE A 156 -1.51 17.42 -3.67
N ALA A 157 -2.53 18.17 -4.08
CA ALA A 157 -2.92 18.28 -5.49
C ALA A 157 -1.82 18.92 -6.35
N GLU A 158 -1.27 20.05 -5.90
CA GLU A 158 -0.24 20.75 -6.67
C GLU A 158 1.09 20.01 -6.64
N ASN A 159 1.49 19.46 -5.50
CA ASN A 159 2.68 18.60 -5.43
C ASN A 159 2.53 17.37 -6.36
N THR A 160 1.33 16.78 -6.46
CA THR A 160 1.05 15.70 -7.42
C THR A 160 1.20 16.19 -8.87
N ASN A 161 0.73 17.40 -9.20
CA ASN A 161 0.92 17.99 -10.52
C ASN A 161 2.40 18.18 -10.86
N GLN A 162 3.23 18.56 -9.89
CA GLN A 162 4.68 18.69 -10.09
C GLN A 162 5.35 17.33 -10.33
N ALA A 163 4.92 16.29 -9.61
CA ALA A 163 5.40 14.92 -9.87
C ALA A 163 4.91 14.42 -11.24
N LEU A 164 3.66 14.72 -11.62
CA LEU A 164 3.08 14.37 -12.92
C LEU A 164 3.85 15.02 -14.08
N ALA A 165 4.37 16.23 -13.89
CA ALA A 165 5.18 16.91 -14.90
C ALA A 165 6.49 16.17 -15.26
N LEU A 166 6.97 15.25 -14.40
CA LEU A 166 8.12 14.38 -14.68
C LEU A 166 7.74 13.11 -15.44
N ALA A 167 6.45 12.78 -15.47
CA ALA A 167 5.95 11.53 -16.05
C ALA A 167 6.06 11.53 -17.59
N THR A 168 6.51 10.40 -18.14
CA THR A 168 6.62 10.19 -19.58
C THR A 168 5.95 8.90 -20.05
N GLY A 169 5.34 8.14 -19.13
CA GLY A 169 4.65 6.89 -19.40
C GLY A 169 3.27 7.07 -20.01
N GLU A 170 2.76 6.01 -20.60
CA GLU A 170 1.43 5.94 -21.21
C GLU A 170 0.32 5.85 -20.16
N TYR A 171 0.64 5.28 -19.02
CA TYR A 171 -0.26 5.16 -17.87
C TYR A 171 0.33 5.84 -16.65
N ILE A 172 -0.54 6.46 -15.85
CA ILE A 172 -0.19 7.15 -14.61
C ILE A 172 -0.75 6.38 -13.44
N GLY A 173 0.12 5.96 -12.52
CA GLY A 173 -0.26 5.42 -11.22
C GLY A 173 -0.17 6.51 -10.14
N LEU A 174 -1.28 6.85 -9.50
CA LEU A 174 -1.27 7.72 -8.32
C LEU A 174 -0.93 6.87 -7.10
N PHE A 175 0.03 7.31 -6.30
CA PHE A 175 0.53 6.52 -5.20
C PHE A 175 0.93 7.41 -4.02
N ASP A 176 0.60 7.00 -2.79
CA ASP A 176 0.91 7.76 -1.60
C ASP A 176 2.30 7.41 -1.04
N HIS A 177 2.92 8.38 -0.37
CA HIS A 177 4.31 8.29 0.10
C HIS A 177 4.54 7.36 1.29
N ASP A 178 3.50 6.85 1.91
CA ASP A 178 3.47 5.95 3.06
C ASP A 178 2.83 4.59 2.76
N ASP A 179 2.48 4.35 1.49
CA ASP A 179 1.95 3.09 1.00
C ASP A 179 3.03 2.17 0.39
N MET A 180 2.67 0.92 0.13
CA MET A 180 3.52 -0.10 -0.51
C MET A 180 2.75 -0.85 -1.59
N LEU A 181 3.40 -1.12 -2.72
CA LEU A 181 2.89 -2.02 -3.74
C LEU A 181 3.27 -3.47 -3.44
N THR A 182 2.37 -4.41 -3.72
CA THR A 182 2.75 -5.83 -3.78
C THR A 182 3.73 -6.05 -4.94
N PRO A 183 4.65 -7.04 -4.86
CA PRO A 183 5.72 -7.19 -5.85
C PRO A 183 5.27 -7.45 -7.28
N ASP A 184 4.01 -7.84 -7.47
CA ASP A 184 3.37 -8.15 -8.75
C ASP A 184 2.31 -7.13 -9.18
N ALA A 185 2.13 -6.04 -8.43
CA ALA A 185 1.07 -5.06 -8.70
C ALA A 185 1.09 -4.53 -10.14
N LEU A 186 2.25 -4.10 -10.62
CA LEU A 186 2.37 -3.58 -11.99
C LEU A 186 2.21 -4.67 -13.04
N TYR A 187 2.61 -5.90 -12.74
CA TYR A 187 2.39 -7.04 -13.64
C TYR A 187 0.90 -7.32 -13.83
N GLU A 188 0.12 -7.36 -12.74
CA GLU A 188 -1.33 -7.58 -12.81
C GLU A 188 -2.06 -6.42 -13.51
N ILE A 189 -1.61 -5.18 -13.32
CA ILE A 189 -2.11 -4.01 -14.04
C ILE A 189 -1.86 -4.16 -15.55
N VAL A 190 -0.63 -4.49 -15.96
CA VAL A 190 -0.29 -4.66 -17.39
C VAL A 190 -1.01 -5.83 -18.01
N LYS A 191 -1.21 -6.91 -17.27
CA LYS A 191 -2.02 -8.05 -17.69
C LYS A 191 -3.47 -7.62 -17.94
N ALA A 192 -4.08 -6.86 -17.04
CA ALA A 192 -5.41 -6.32 -17.23
C ALA A 192 -5.50 -5.39 -18.47
N ILE A 193 -4.51 -4.54 -18.70
CA ILE A 193 -4.41 -3.69 -19.90
C ILE A 193 -4.36 -4.53 -21.18
N ASN A 194 -3.71 -5.70 -21.17
CA ASN A 194 -3.66 -6.59 -22.31
C ASN A 194 -4.95 -7.39 -22.51
N ASP A 195 -5.74 -7.59 -21.47
CA ASP A 195 -7.03 -8.28 -21.56
C ASP A 195 -8.15 -7.37 -22.10
N TYR A 196 -8.09 -6.07 -21.77
CA TYR A 196 -9.08 -5.08 -22.17
C TYR A 196 -8.46 -3.68 -22.31
N ASP A 197 -9.04 -2.84 -23.16
CA ASP A 197 -8.66 -1.44 -23.35
C ASP A 197 -9.29 -0.56 -22.27
N TYR A 198 -8.63 -0.45 -21.13
CA TYR A 198 -9.09 0.34 -19.99
C TYR A 198 -8.49 1.73 -19.97
N ASP A 199 -9.33 2.76 -19.77
CA ASP A 199 -8.91 4.13 -19.52
C ASP A 199 -8.53 4.35 -18.05
N VAL A 200 -9.19 3.62 -17.14
CA VAL A 200 -8.99 3.72 -15.68
C VAL A 200 -9.00 2.34 -15.04
N LEU A 201 -8.01 2.08 -14.22
CA LEU A 201 -7.89 0.88 -13.39
C LEU A 201 -7.75 1.32 -11.93
N TYR A 202 -8.37 0.59 -11.03
CA TYR A 202 -8.14 0.71 -9.59
C TYR A 202 -8.02 -0.68 -8.98
N THR A 203 -7.28 -0.79 -7.89
CA THR A 203 -7.04 -2.04 -7.18
C THR A 203 -7.64 -1.99 -5.79
N ASP A 204 -7.92 -3.16 -5.22
CA ASP A 204 -8.20 -3.26 -3.79
C ASP A 204 -6.95 -2.90 -3.00
N GLU A 205 -7.15 -2.46 -1.76
CA GLU A 205 -6.08 -2.10 -0.82
C GLU A 205 -6.19 -2.90 0.48
N ASP A 206 -5.04 -3.16 1.09
CA ASP A 206 -4.91 -3.74 2.41
C ASP A 206 -4.30 -2.73 3.37
N LYS A 207 -4.49 -2.93 4.67
CA LYS A 207 -3.83 -2.12 5.70
C LYS A 207 -2.68 -2.90 6.33
N ILE A 208 -1.52 -2.27 6.39
CA ILE A 208 -0.34 -2.78 7.08
C ILE A 208 -0.21 -2.05 8.42
N SER A 209 0.20 -2.78 9.49
CA SER A 209 0.51 -2.13 10.75
C SER A 209 1.94 -1.58 10.75
N GLU A 210 2.13 -0.37 11.24
CA GLU A 210 3.44 0.30 11.32
C GLU A 210 4.47 -0.52 12.11
N ASP A 211 4.04 -1.17 13.20
CA ASP A 211 4.94 -1.85 14.15
C ASP A 211 5.38 -3.24 13.72
N SER A 212 4.54 -3.97 12.97
CA SER A 212 4.73 -5.41 12.75
C SER A 212 4.75 -5.82 11.27
N HIS A 213 4.46 -4.89 10.37
CA HIS A 213 4.22 -5.18 8.95
C HIS A 213 3.17 -6.31 8.75
N ASP A 214 2.29 -6.47 9.75
CA ASP A 214 1.21 -7.45 9.67
C ASP A 214 0.06 -6.89 8.82
N TYR A 215 -0.31 -7.62 7.79
CA TYR A 215 -1.44 -7.28 6.93
C TYR A 215 -2.76 -7.41 7.67
N LYS A 216 -3.60 -6.40 7.57
CA LYS A 216 -4.93 -6.36 8.15
C LYS A 216 -5.95 -6.28 7.03
N LYS A 217 -6.91 -7.21 7.02
CA LYS A 217 -8.03 -7.14 6.09
C LYS A 217 -8.71 -5.77 6.19
N PRO A 218 -8.88 -5.05 5.06
CA PRO A 218 -9.66 -3.81 5.05
C PRO A 218 -11.06 -4.09 5.59
N VAL A 219 -11.59 -3.13 6.34
CA VAL A 219 -12.96 -3.18 6.86
C VAL A 219 -13.78 -2.29 5.93
N PHE A 220 -14.41 -2.91 4.94
CA PHE A 220 -15.41 -2.26 4.09
C PHE A 220 -16.74 -2.11 4.84
#